data_b0faa3d34fe500bdee8b9b98a645e0ae
#
_entry.id   b0faa3d34fe500bdee8b9b98a645e0ae
#
_cell.length_a   1.000
_cell.length_b   1.000
_cell.length_c   1.000
_cell.angle_alpha   90.00
_cell.angle_beta   90.00
_cell.angle_gamma   90.00
#
_symmetry.space_group_name_H-M   'P 1'
#
loop_
_entity.id
_entity.type
_entity.pdbx_description
1 polymer ?
#
loop_
_entity_poly.entity_id
_entity_poly.type
_entity_poly.pdbx_seq_one_letter_code
_entity_poly.pdbx_strand_id
1 'polypeptide(L)'
;MKKLVFLIFFTAFLFSSCVTTNTGFRDYYDSWDYAGLFPQESYLAENETPVIIKTDNLISKFRETLSEWYWCVGYSGFNGVDLSESEVQAALENLCKEKKAKIAIWSKTYTNTRNGVYSIPHTNYHSYTGSNGLIHSYTTTSYSTQSYSVNRYDYSAYFLIPMTDESKILYMPGITVADLTQSDRDNFKQNTGCLVWIVYKNTSAFYANLACNDIITSINGTQILTLKEFLNYKKLSKIGDKWDVTVIRDGNEKHLKLIYGL
;
A
#
# COMPACT_ATOMS: atom_id res chain seq x y z
N MET A 1 -43.45 30.10 -51.25
CA MET A 1 -41.98 29.96 -51.17
C MET A 1 -41.65 29.75 -49.70
N LYS A 2 -41.45 28.43 -49.27
CA LYS A 2 -41.06 28.10 -47.90
C LYS A 2 -39.55 27.84 -47.88
N LYS A 3 -38.82 28.68 -47.14
CA LYS A 3 -37.39 28.52 -46.95
C LYS A 3 -37.16 27.42 -45.90
N LEU A 4 -36.54 26.33 -46.33
CA LEU A 4 -36.08 25.23 -45.48
C LEU A 4 -34.75 25.63 -44.86
N VAL A 5 -34.72 25.87 -43.55
CA VAL A 5 -33.48 26.09 -42.78
C VAL A 5 -32.94 24.72 -42.35
N PHE A 6 -31.81 24.34 -42.94
CA PHE A 6 -31.07 23.12 -42.53
C PHE A 6 -30.21 23.45 -41.35
N LEU A 7 -30.62 22.97 -40.16
CA LEU A 7 -29.84 23.13 -38.94
C LEU A 7 -28.89 21.93 -38.86
N ILE A 8 -27.60 22.17 -39.17
CA ILE A 8 -26.53 21.15 -39.01
C ILE A 8 -26.17 21.10 -37.53
N PHE A 9 -26.58 20.06 -36.84
CA PHE A 9 -26.08 19.69 -35.51
C PHE A 9 -24.67 19.13 -35.66
N PHE A 10 -23.69 19.96 -35.32
CA PHE A 10 -22.30 19.51 -35.16
C PHE A 10 -22.19 18.87 -33.77
N THR A 11 -22.43 17.56 -33.67
CA THR A 11 -22.12 16.80 -32.46
C THR A 11 -20.60 16.65 -32.35
N ALA A 12 -19.98 17.51 -31.57
CA ALA A 12 -18.61 17.33 -31.13
C ALA A 12 -18.55 16.10 -30.21
N PHE A 13 -18.15 14.97 -30.77
CA PHE A 13 -17.72 13.80 -29.97
C PHE A 13 -16.43 14.21 -29.27
N LEU A 14 -16.56 14.60 -27.99
CA LEU A 14 -15.44 14.68 -27.08
C LEU A 14 -15.00 13.22 -26.82
N PHE A 15 -14.04 12.76 -27.60
CA PHE A 15 -13.25 11.59 -27.23
C PHE A 15 -12.43 12.00 -26.00
N SER A 16 -12.98 11.79 -24.80
CA SER A 16 -12.15 11.67 -23.62
C SER A 16 -11.34 10.37 -23.81
N SER A 17 -10.16 10.49 -24.41
CA SER A 17 -9.19 9.40 -24.34
C SER A 17 -8.84 9.28 -22.86
N CYS A 18 -9.44 8.33 -22.18
CA CYS A 18 -8.92 7.80 -20.94
C CYS A 18 -7.55 7.21 -21.28
N VAL A 19 -6.51 8.01 -21.23
CA VAL A 19 -5.13 7.51 -21.16
C VAL A 19 -5.04 6.84 -19.81
N THR A 20 -5.29 5.54 -19.78
CA THR A 20 -4.94 4.70 -18.64
C THR A 20 -3.41 4.66 -18.62
N THR A 21 -2.79 5.62 -17.95
CA THR A 21 -1.38 5.53 -17.61
C THR A 21 -1.23 4.32 -16.71
N ASN A 22 -0.66 3.25 -17.26
CA ASN A 22 -0.33 2.07 -16.48
C ASN A 22 0.80 2.47 -15.52
N THR A 23 0.42 2.81 -14.28
CA THR A 23 1.34 3.27 -13.24
C THR A 23 2.02 2.14 -12.48
N GLY A 24 1.61 0.89 -12.70
CA GLY A 24 2.11 -0.27 -11.96
C GLY A 24 1.29 -0.60 -10.70
N PHE A 25 0.63 0.35 -10.06
CA PHE A 25 -0.13 0.06 -8.83
C PHE A 25 -1.19 -1.03 -9.00
N ARG A 26 -1.89 -1.03 -10.11
CA ARG A 26 -2.93 -2.03 -10.42
C ARG A 26 -2.35 -3.39 -10.74
N ASP A 27 -1.24 -3.43 -11.51
CA ASP A 27 -0.63 -4.67 -11.99
C ASP A 27 0.04 -5.46 -10.85
N TYR A 28 0.51 -4.75 -9.83
CA TYR A 28 1.20 -5.33 -8.67
C TYR A 28 0.36 -5.27 -7.39
N TYR A 29 -0.97 -5.15 -7.54
CA TYR A 29 -1.87 -5.19 -6.38
C TYR A 29 -2.06 -6.62 -5.88
N ASP A 30 -1.71 -6.84 -4.62
CA ASP A 30 -1.98 -8.07 -3.87
C ASP A 30 -3.14 -7.85 -2.91
N SER A 31 -4.19 -8.64 -3.06
CA SER A 31 -5.41 -8.53 -2.25
C SER A 31 -5.28 -9.33 -0.97
N TRP A 32 -5.51 -8.67 0.15
CA TRP A 32 -5.60 -9.28 1.48
C TRP A 32 -7.04 -9.25 2.02
N ASP A 33 -7.99 -9.01 1.12
CA ASP A 33 -9.41 -9.01 1.46
C ASP A 33 -9.92 -10.44 1.61
N TYR A 34 -10.30 -10.77 2.82
CA TYR A 34 -11.01 -12.01 3.12
C TYR A 34 -12.50 -11.75 2.87
N ALA A 35 -12.97 -12.08 1.67
CA ALA A 35 -14.34 -11.85 1.22
C ALA A 35 -15.36 -12.26 2.28
N GLY A 36 -16.18 -11.30 2.72
CA GLY A 36 -17.24 -11.50 3.70
C GLY A 36 -16.84 -11.31 5.16
N LEU A 37 -15.59 -10.91 5.46
CA LEU A 37 -15.17 -10.62 6.84
C LEU A 37 -15.71 -9.27 7.33
N PHE A 38 -15.92 -8.31 6.42
CA PHE A 38 -16.40 -6.97 6.73
C PHE A 38 -17.74 -6.68 6.06
N PRO A 39 -18.65 -5.98 6.73
CA PRO A 39 -19.92 -5.58 6.15
C PRO A 39 -19.75 -4.49 5.09
N GLN A 40 -20.75 -4.33 4.22
CA GLN A 40 -20.66 -3.45 3.04
C GLN A 40 -20.38 -1.99 3.38
N GLU A 41 -20.79 -1.49 4.54
CA GLU A 41 -20.55 -0.12 5.00
C GLU A 41 -19.06 0.18 5.31
N SER A 42 -18.24 -0.85 5.53
CA SER A 42 -16.79 -0.69 5.69
C SER A 42 -16.10 -0.29 4.39
N TYR A 43 -16.69 -0.64 3.26
CA TYR A 43 -16.10 -0.37 1.96
C TYR A 43 -16.48 1.01 1.41
N LEU A 44 -15.67 1.52 0.48
CA LEU A 44 -15.91 2.79 -0.20
C LEU A 44 -17.24 2.72 -0.98
N ALA A 45 -18.12 3.68 -0.75
CA ALA A 45 -19.37 3.81 -1.51
C ALA A 45 -19.11 4.45 -2.90
N GLU A 46 -20.02 4.23 -3.86
CA GLU A 46 -19.87 4.72 -5.25
C GLU A 46 -19.68 6.25 -5.33
N ASN A 47 -20.33 6.99 -4.44
CA ASN A 47 -20.28 8.47 -4.41
C ASN A 47 -19.23 9.02 -3.44
N GLU A 48 -18.44 8.14 -2.80
CA GLU A 48 -17.42 8.54 -1.83
C GLU A 48 -16.06 8.72 -2.53
N THR A 49 -15.31 9.73 -2.12
CA THR A 49 -13.95 9.95 -2.60
C THR A 49 -12.95 9.32 -1.63
N PRO A 50 -12.05 8.46 -2.08
CA PRO A 50 -11.05 7.88 -1.19
C PRO A 50 -10.03 8.93 -0.74
N VAL A 51 -9.45 8.72 0.43
CA VAL A 51 -8.37 9.56 0.98
C VAL A 51 -7.03 8.97 0.57
N ILE A 52 -6.20 9.76 -0.11
CA ILE A 52 -4.86 9.34 -0.55
C ILE A 52 -3.81 10.09 0.28
N ILE A 53 -2.97 9.36 0.99
CA ILE A 53 -1.98 9.90 1.92
C ILE A 53 -0.57 9.56 1.45
N LYS A 54 0.21 10.58 1.08
CA LYS A 54 1.65 10.44 0.84
C LYS A 54 2.40 10.50 2.17
N THR A 55 3.44 9.67 2.32
CA THR A 55 4.32 9.68 3.49
C THR A 55 5.74 9.25 3.13
N ASP A 56 6.71 9.76 3.88
CA ASP A 56 8.11 9.34 3.76
C ASP A 56 8.40 8.12 4.66
N ASN A 57 7.55 7.85 5.67
CA ASN A 57 7.65 6.68 6.53
C ASN A 57 6.37 5.83 6.46
N LEU A 58 6.34 4.97 5.44
CA LEU A 58 5.16 4.16 5.12
C LEU A 58 4.73 3.27 6.29
N ILE A 59 5.66 2.58 6.94
CA ILE A 59 5.35 1.64 8.03
C ILE A 59 4.81 2.36 9.25
N SER A 60 5.39 3.51 9.61
CA SER A 60 4.90 4.30 10.74
C SER A 60 3.48 4.81 10.49
N LYS A 61 3.23 5.38 9.30
CA LYS A 61 1.90 5.89 8.94
C LYS A 61 0.86 4.77 8.81
N PHE A 62 1.27 3.61 8.28
CA PHE A 62 0.42 2.43 8.21
C PHE A 62 0.00 1.95 9.61
N ARG A 63 0.96 1.79 10.57
CA ARG A 63 0.66 1.42 11.95
C ARG A 63 -0.23 2.44 12.65
N GLU A 64 0.04 3.73 12.45
CA GLU A 64 -0.81 4.82 12.98
C GLU A 64 -2.25 4.67 12.50
N THR A 65 -2.45 4.46 11.18
CA THR A 65 -3.79 4.32 10.62
C THR A 65 -4.47 3.04 11.12
N LEU A 66 -3.76 1.91 11.22
CA LEU A 66 -4.30 0.69 11.80
C LEU A 66 -4.75 0.92 13.26
N SER A 67 -3.99 1.71 14.05
CA SER A 67 -4.34 2.04 15.43
C SER A 67 -5.66 2.81 15.57
N GLU A 68 -6.13 3.45 14.52
CA GLU A 68 -7.42 4.14 14.40
C GLU A 68 -8.56 3.23 13.94
N TRP A 69 -8.40 1.92 14.10
CA TRP A 69 -9.38 0.91 13.74
C TRP A 69 -9.62 0.79 12.24
N TYR A 70 -8.55 0.80 11.46
CA TYR A 70 -8.58 0.43 10.06
C TYR A 70 -8.03 -0.98 9.84
N TRP A 71 -8.48 -1.61 8.77
CA TRP A 71 -8.02 -2.91 8.31
C TRP A 71 -7.39 -2.76 6.93
N CYS A 72 -6.28 -3.47 6.68
CA CYS A 72 -5.62 -3.48 5.39
C CYS A 72 -6.25 -4.55 4.48
N VAL A 73 -6.78 -4.13 3.33
CA VAL A 73 -7.39 -5.01 2.33
C VAL A 73 -6.48 -5.33 1.16
N GLY A 74 -5.34 -4.67 1.06
CA GLY A 74 -4.36 -4.98 0.03
C GLY A 74 -3.12 -4.10 0.06
N TYR A 75 -2.16 -4.52 -0.71
CA TYR A 75 -0.87 -3.87 -0.88
C TYR A 75 -0.49 -3.82 -2.35
N SER A 76 0.25 -2.80 -2.75
CA SER A 76 0.89 -2.74 -4.05
C SER A 76 2.32 -2.22 -3.90
N GLY A 77 3.28 -2.91 -4.55
CA GLY A 77 4.68 -2.48 -4.54
C GLY A 77 5.37 -2.81 -5.85
N PHE A 78 6.05 -1.81 -6.44
CA PHE A 78 6.78 -1.99 -7.70
C PHE A 78 7.91 -0.97 -7.84
N ASN A 79 8.88 -1.29 -8.71
CA ASN A 79 9.92 -0.36 -9.13
C ASN A 79 9.58 0.24 -10.49
N GLY A 80 9.44 1.55 -10.57
CA GLY A 80 8.99 2.29 -11.76
C GLY A 80 9.86 3.48 -12.12
N VAL A 81 9.52 4.13 -13.23
CA VAL A 81 10.06 5.44 -13.63
C VAL A 81 9.53 6.53 -12.70
N ASP A 82 10.07 7.72 -12.83
CA ASP A 82 9.59 8.88 -12.07
C ASP A 82 8.17 9.26 -12.52
N LEU A 83 7.18 9.02 -11.63
CA LEU A 83 5.80 9.43 -11.79
C LEU A 83 5.58 10.74 -11.03
N SER A 84 4.83 11.65 -11.63
CA SER A 84 4.37 12.85 -10.95
C SER A 84 3.38 12.51 -9.82
N GLU A 85 3.25 13.36 -8.83
CA GLU A 85 2.29 13.17 -7.74
C GLU A 85 0.85 13.08 -8.23
N SER A 86 0.50 13.85 -9.28
CA SER A 86 -0.84 13.81 -9.88
C SER A 86 -1.14 12.47 -10.58
N GLU A 87 -0.14 11.85 -11.23
CA GLU A 87 -0.30 10.53 -11.84
C GLU A 87 -0.50 9.46 -10.76
N VAL A 88 0.30 9.50 -9.70
CA VAL A 88 0.17 8.59 -8.56
C VAL A 88 -1.18 8.77 -7.86
N GLN A 89 -1.58 10.02 -7.59
CA GLN A 89 -2.87 10.34 -6.98
C GLN A 89 -4.04 9.76 -7.79
N ALA A 90 -4.08 10.03 -9.08
CA ALA A 90 -5.16 9.54 -9.97
C ALA A 90 -5.18 8.00 -10.05
N ALA A 91 -4.01 7.36 -10.11
CA ALA A 91 -3.91 5.90 -10.15
C ALA A 91 -4.43 5.25 -8.85
N LEU A 92 -4.05 5.80 -7.69
CA LEU A 92 -4.48 5.29 -6.39
C LEU A 92 -5.96 5.55 -6.15
N GLU A 93 -6.51 6.72 -6.55
CA GLU A 93 -7.95 6.98 -6.47
C GLU A 93 -8.77 5.98 -7.30
N ASN A 94 -8.32 5.69 -8.52
CA ASN A 94 -8.98 4.72 -9.39
C ASN A 94 -8.91 3.31 -8.80
N LEU A 95 -7.74 2.91 -8.26
CA LEU A 95 -7.57 1.60 -7.64
C LEU A 95 -8.37 1.47 -6.33
N CYS A 96 -8.43 2.52 -5.51
CA CYS A 96 -9.29 2.56 -4.33
C CYS A 96 -10.77 2.37 -4.69
N LYS A 97 -11.26 3.03 -5.75
CA LYS A 97 -12.64 2.85 -6.23
C LYS A 97 -12.89 1.42 -6.73
N GLU A 98 -11.94 0.85 -7.47
CA GLU A 98 -12.02 -0.53 -7.96
C GLU A 98 -12.04 -1.56 -6.80
N LYS A 99 -11.14 -1.38 -5.82
CA LYS A 99 -11.01 -2.29 -4.67
C LYS A 99 -11.88 -1.90 -3.47
N LYS A 100 -12.64 -0.81 -3.61
CA LYS A 100 -13.52 -0.23 -2.58
C LYS A 100 -12.79 0.11 -1.28
N ALA A 101 -11.51 0.49 -1.35
CA ALA A 101 -10.74 0.95 -0.21
C ALA A 101 -11.04 2.42 0.09
N LYS A 102 -11.18 2.79 1.37
CA LYS A 102 -11.45 4.18 1.77
C LYS A 102 -10.19 5.03 1.89
N ILE A 103 -9.06 4.40 2.20
CA ILE A 103 -7.76 5.08 2.33
C ILE A 103 -6.71 4.31 1.53
N ALA A 104 -5.83 5.05 0.84
CA ALA A 104 -4.54 4.54 0.39
C ALA A 104 -3.41 5.36 1.01
N ILE A 105 -2.43 4.68 1.60
CA ILE A 105 -1.21 5.29 2.14
C ILE A 105 -0.06 4.85 1.26
N TRP A 106 0.71 5.80 0.74
CA TRP A 106 1.77 5.46 -0.20
C TRP A 106 3.08 6.21 0.05
N SER A 107 4.16 5.60 -0.44
CA SER A 107 5.49 6.19 -0.44
C SER A 107 6.21 5.99 -1.76
N LYS A 108 7.23 6.82 -2.00
CA LYS A 108 8.11 6.79 -3.16
C LYS A 108 9.54 6.96 -2.68
N THR A 109 10.40 6.01 -3.01
CA THR A 109 11.82 6.03 -2.62
C THR A 109 12.70 5.89 -3.85
N TYR A 110 13.63 6.82 -4.05
CA TYR A 110 14.62 6.70 -5.13
C TYR A 110 15.50 5.47 -4.93
N THR A 111 15.73 4.71 -5.99
CA THR A 111 16.58 3.51 -5.95
C THR A 111 17.86 3.68 -6.73
N ASN A 112 17.77 3.97 -8.02
CA ASN A 112 18.93 4.13 -8.90
C ASN A 112 18.57 4.90 -10.17
N THR A 113 19.60 5.20 -10.96
CA THR A 113 19.45 5.73 -12.32
C THR A 113 19.91 4.67 -13.30
N ARG A 114 19.06 4.31 -14.26
CA ARG A 114 19.39 3.39 -15.35
C ARG A 114 19.83 4.19 -16.57
N ASN A 115 21.02 3.90 -17.05
CA ASN A 115 21.54 4.46 -18.28
C ASN A 115 21.53 3.39 -19.37
N GLY A 116 21.28 3.78 -20.59
CA GLY A 116 21.31 2.89 -21.72
C GLY A 116 21.54 3.66 -23.03
N VAL A 117 21.67 2.91 -24.10
CA VAL A 117 21.80 3.44 -25.45
C VAL A 117 20.81 2.70 -26.36
N TYR A 118 20.28 3.42 -27.33
CA TYR A 118 19.51 2.83 -28.41
C TYR A 118 19.97 3.37 -29.76
N SER A 119 19.84 2.52 -30.79
CA SER A 119 20.23 2.85 -32.15
C SER A 119 18.99 3.26 -32.95
N ILE A 120 19.08 4.45 -33.58
CA ILE A 120 18.04 4.95 -34.47
C ILE A 120 18.47 4.65 -35.89
N PRO A 121 17.70 3.85 -36.66
CA PRO A 121 17.98 3.62 -38.07
C PRO A 121 17.60 4.86 -38.90
N HIS A 122 18.49 5.25 -39.78
CA HIS A 122 18.28 6.28 -40.80
C HIS A 122 18.37 5.64 -42.17
N THR A 123 17.26 5.62 -42.92
CA THR A 123 17.22 5.11 -44.27
C THR A 123 17.47 6.22 -45.29
N ASN A 124 18.54 6.09 -46.05
CA ASN A 124 18.89 7.01 -47.12
C ASN A 124 18.55 6.37 -48.46
N TYR A 125 17.84 7.12 -49.29
CA TYR A 125 17.49 6.70 -50.66
C TYR A 125 18.52 7.28 -51.63
N HIS A 126 19.07 6.44 -52.43
CA HIS A 126 20.03 6.79 -53.49
C HIS A 126 19.46 6.41 -54.83
N SER A 127 19.70 7.25 -55.82
CA SER A 127 19.42 6.88 -57.23
C SER A 127 20.59 7.27 -58.12
N TYR A 128 20.85 6.47 -59.15
CA TYR A 128 21.80 6.82 -60.19
C TYR A 128 21.26 6.39 -61.54
N THR A 129 21.68 7.07 -62.60
CA THR A 129 21.30 6.75 -63.96
C THR A 129 22.39 5.85 -64.57
N GLY A 130 22.03 4.64 -64.95
CA GLY A 130 22.92 3.70 -65.63
C GLY A 130 23.32 4.16 -66.99
N SER A 131 24.39 3.60 -67.58
CA SER A 131 24.86 3.88 -68.95
C SER A 131 23.82 3.60 -70.04
N ASN A 132 22.79 2.82 -69.74
CA ASN A 132 21.65 2.52 -70.61
C ASN A 132 20.48 3.52 -70.46
N GLY A 133 20.67 4.63 -69.69
CA GLY A 133 19.64 5.65 -69.41
C GLY A 133 18.57 5.24 -68.38
N LEU A 134 18.66 4.05 -67.80
CA LEU A 134 17.74 3.63 -66.74
C LEU A 134 18.15 4.14 -65.38
N ILE A 135 17.15 4.56 -64.57
CA ILE A 135 17.32 5.01 -63.21
C ILE A 135 17.30 3.76 -62.29
N HIS A 136 18.39 3.60 -61.58
CA HIS A 136 18.52 2.57 -60.54
C HIS A 136 18.43 3.26 -59.17
N SER A 137 17.65 2.69 -58.25
CA SER A 137 17.54 3.19 -56.88
C SER A 137 17.92 2.06 -55.88
N TYR A 138 18.59 2.44 -54.82
CA TYR A 138 18.89 1.58 -53.71
C TYR A 138 18.79 2.37 -52.40
N THR A 139 18.63 1.65 -51.29
CA THR A 139 18.58 2.24 -49.96
C THR A 139 19.80 1.80 -49.17
N THR A 140 20.32 2.72 -48.35
CA THR A 140 21.32 2.40 -47.33
C THR A 140 20.74 2.75 -45.97
N THR A 141 20.97 1.90 -44.96
CA THR A 141 20.60 2.20 -43.58
C THR A 141 21.86 2.50 -42.78
N SER A 142 21.90 3.69 -42.23
CA SER A 142 22.89 4.10 -41.22
C SER A 142 22.25 4.11 -39.85
N TYR A 143 23.04 3.99 -38.79
CA TYR A 143 22.56 4.02 -37.42
C TYR A 143 23.20 5.16 -36.65
N SER A 144 22.41 5.96 -35.94
CA SER A 144 22.91 6.87 -34.93
C SER A 144 22.64 6.29 -33.54
N THR A 145 23.55 6.46 -32.61
CA THR A 145 23.39 6.00 -31.24
C THR A 145 22.99 7.16 -30.35
N GLN A 146 21.93 6.97 -29.57
CA GLN A 146 21.47 7.95 -28.60
C GLN A 146 21.46 7.32 -27.20
N SER A 147 22.01 8.06 -26.22
CA SER A 147 21.97 7.65 -24.82
C SER A 147 20.70 8.14 -24.12
N TYR A 148 20.27 7.41 -23.11
CA TYR A 148 19.20 7.82 -22.22
C TYR A 148 19.59 7.55 -20.76
N SER A 149 18.97 8.31 -19.85
CA SER A 149 19.11 8.17 -18.40
C SER A 149 17.74 8.27 -17.77
N VAL A 150 17.36 7.28 -16.97
CA VAL A 150 16.04 7.19 -16.34
C VAL A 150 16.20 6.91 -14.85
N ASN A 151 15.69 7.82 -14.01
CA ASN A 151 15.60 7.60 -12.57
C ASN A 151 14.52 6.56 -12.26
N ARG A 152 14.83 5.68 -11.33
CA ARG A 152 13.98 4.61 -10.86
C ARG A 152 13.62 4.81 -9.40
N TYR A 153 12.39 4.48 -9.06
CA TYR A 153 11.83 4.62 -7.72
C TYR A 153 11.06 3.37 -7.32
N ASP A 154 11.16 3.00 -6.05
CA ASP A 154 10.24 2.04 -5.45
C ASP A 154 9.00 2.79 -4.97
N TYR A 155 7.86 2.30 -5.44
CA TYR A 155 6.53 2.72 -5.03
C TYR A 155 5.92 1.64 -4.16
N SER A 156 5.31 2.04 -3.05
CA SER A 156 4.58 1.12 -2.17
C SER A 156 3.30 1.79 -1.67
N ALA A 157 2.20 1.04 -1.64
CA ALA A 157 0.92 1.54 -1.17
C ALA A 157 0.14 0.46 -0.40
N TYR A 158 -0.45 0.83 0.74
CA TYR A 158 -1.42 0.04 1.50
C TYR A 158 -2.82 0.60 1.31
N PHE A 159 -3.80 -0.30 1.19
CA PHE A 159 -5.21 0.02 0.98
C PHE A 159 -6.02 -0.41 2.19
N LEU A 160 -6.82 0.50 2.76
CA LEU A 160 -7.45 0.29 4.05
C LEU A 160 -8.94 0.64 4.03
N ILE A 161 -9.68 -0.07 4.89
CA ILE A 161 -11.09 0.18 5.20
C ILE A 161 -11.27 0.31 6.73
N PRO A 162 -12.27 1.06 7.24
CA PRO A 162 -12.57 1.11 8.67
C PRO A 162 -13.14 -0.22 9.16
N MET A 163 -12.81 -0.59 10.38
CA MET A 163 -13.42 -1.71 11.10
C MET A 163 -14.76 -1.30 11.69
N THR A 164 -15.70 -2.24 11.72
CA THR A 164 -16.94 -2.11 12.51
C THR A 164 -16.75 -2.51 13.97
N ASP A 165 -17.69 -2.14 14.83
CA ASP A 165 -17.61 -2.48 16.26
C ASP A 165 -17.58 -3.99 16.50
N GLU A 166 -18.27 -4.76 15.67
CA GLU A 166 -18.26 -6.22 15.73
C GLU A 166 -16.87 -6.80 15.39
N SER A 167 -16.18 -6.24 14.39
CA SER A 167 -14.85 -6.71 14.02
C SER A 167 -13.77 -6.31 15.04
N LYS A 168 -13.97 -5.19 15.79
CA LYS A 168 -13.06 -4.75 16.85
C LYS A 168 -12.94 -5.76 18.00
N ILE A 169 -14.01 -6.50 18.29
CA ILE A 169 -14.06 -7.52 19.35
C ILE A 169 -12.92 -8.55 19.19
N LEU A 170 -12.53 -8.87 17.96
CA LEU A 170 -11.45 -9.81 17.68
C LEU A 170 -10.09 -9.33 18.20
N TYR A 171 -9.92 -8.04 18.45
CA TYR A 171 -8.66 -7.41 18.84
C TYR A 171 -8.57 -7.06 20.33
N MET A 172 -9.55 -7.52 21.15
CA MET A 172 -9.44 -7.36 22.61
C MET A 172 -8.11 -7.91 23.15
N PRO A 173 -7.48 -7.22 24.09
CA PRO A 173 -7.87 -5.99 24.79
C PRO A 173 -7.40 -4.70 24.09
N GLY A 174 -7.46 -4.65 22.77
CA GLY A 174 -7.06 -3.48 21.98
C GLY A 174 -5.60 -3.54 21.50
N ILE A 175 -5.12 -4.76 21.19
CA ILE A 175 -3.77 -4.99 20.64
C ILE A 175 -3.74 -6.04 19.54
N THR A 176 -2.78 -5.88 18.64
CA THR A 176 -2.29 -6.96 17.79
C THR A 176 -0.88 -7.31 18.21
N VAL A 177 -0.62 -8.59 18.35
CA VAL A 177 0.70 -9.14 18.72
C VAL A 177 1.21 -10.11 17.66
N ALA A 178 2.52 -10.29 17.62
CA ALA A 178 3.20 -11.22 16.72
C ALA A 178 4.28 -12.01 17.47
N ASP A 179 4.70 -13.13 16.88
CA ASP A 179 5.93 -13.81 17.34
C ASP A 179 7.16 -12.95 17.01
N LEU A 180 8.19 -13.02 17.84
CA LEU A 180 9.47 -12.39 17.58
C LEU A 180 10.15 -13.05 16.39
N THR A 181 10.47 -12.24 15.36
CA THR A 181 11.36 -12.66 14.28
C THR A 181 12.81 -12.78 14.80
N GLN A 182 13.71 -13.36 13.99
CA GLN A 182 15.14 -13.37 14.37
C GLN A 182 15.69 -11.94 14.51
N SER A 183 15.30 -11.05 13.60
CA SER A 183 15.69 -9.63 13.67
C SER A 183 15.19 -8.96 14.96
N ASP A 184 13.96 -9.27 15.39
CA ASP A 184 13.41 -8.72 16.64
C ASP A 184 14.20 -9.20 17.85
N ARG A 185 14.54 -10.50 17.88
CA ARG A 185 15.37 -11.09 18.95
C ARG A 185 16.74 -10.43 19.05
N ASP A 186 17.35 -10.20 17.88
CA ASP A 186 18.67 -9.55 17.81
C ASP A 186 18.61 -8.07 18.22
N ASN A 187 17.53 -7.36 17.83
CA ASN A 187 17.35 -5.95 18.14
C ASN A 187 16.99 -5.71 19.61
N PHE A 188 16.02 -6.47 20.13
CA PHE A 188 15.50 -6.30 21.50
C PHE A 188 16.29 -7.09 22.55
N LYS A 189 17.23 -7.96 22.12
CA LYS A 189 17.97 -8.88 23.03
C LYS A 189 17.04 -9.76 23.87
N GLN A 190 15.91 -10.16 23.28
CA GLN A 190 14.85 -10.94 23.92
C GLN A 190 14.50 -12.15 23.05
N ASN A 191 14.60 -13.36 23.61
CA ASN A 191 14.39 -14.59 22.85
C ASN A 191 12.95 -15.10 22.83
N THR A 192 12.16 -14.70 23.82
CA THR A 192 10.80 -15.20 24.05
C THR A 192 9.84 -14.05 24.34
N GLY A 193 8.55 -14.29 24.17
CA GLY A 193 7.50 -13.29 24.37
C GLY A 193 6.76 -12.96 23.06
N CYS A 194 5.80 -12.05 23.14
CA CYS A 194 5.02 -11.57 22.00
C CYS A 194 5.28 -10.11 21.78
N LEU A 195 5.68 -9.73 20.56
CA LEU A 195 5.85 -8.36 20.15
C LEU A 195 4.48 -7.68 20.01
N VAL A 196 4.26 -6.58 20.70
CA VAL A 196 3.10 -5.71 20.48
C VAL A 196 3.32 -4.94 19.18
N TRP A 197 2.55 -5.31 18.16
CA TRP A 197 2.67 -4.72 16.83
C TRP A 197 1.79 -3.49 16.66
N ILE A 198 0.53 -3.52 17.14
CA ILE A 198 -0.42 -2.41 17.13
C ILE A 198 -1.05 -2.29 18.52
N VAL A 199 -1.23 -1.05 18.98
CA VAL A 199 -2.10 -0.70 20.10
C VAL A 199 -3.22 0.18 19.54
N TYR A 200 -4.47 -0.28 19.66
CA TYR A 200 -5.62 0.43 19.12
C TYR A 200 -6.02 1.58 20.04
N LYS A 201 -6.28 2.76 19.46
CA LYS A 201 -6.68 3.97 20.19
C LYS A 201 -8.00 3.75 20.96
N ASN A 202 -8.12 4.41 22.09
CA ASN A 202 -9.30 4.39 22.95
C ASN A 202 -9.64 3.01 23.54
N THR A 203 -8.65 2.16 23.74
CA THR A 203 -8.79 0.85 24.38
C THR A 203 -8.15 0.80 25.75
N SER A 204 -8.45 -0.26 26.50
CA SER A 204 -7.83 -0.50 27.81
C SER A 204 -6.29 -0.61 27.70
N ALA A 205 -5.77 -1.24 26.66
CA ALA A 205 -4.33 -1.34 26.40
C ALA A 205 -3.71 0.05 26.12
N PHE A 206 -4.40 0.89 25.36
CA PHE A 206 -3.96 2.26 25.08
C PHE A 206 -3.89 3.11 26.37
N TYR A 207 -4.94 3.07 27.20
CA TYR A 207 -4.97 3.84 28.46
C TYR A 207 -4.04 3.26 29.53
N ALA A 208 -3.70 1.96 29.46
CA ALA A 208 -2.66 1.35 30.28
C ALA A 208 -1.23 1.74 29.85
N ASN A 209 -1.09 2.56 28.80
CA ASN A 209 0.18 2.97 28.24
C ASN A 209 1.03 1.80 27.69
N LEU A 210 0.37 0.76 27.17
CA LEU A 210 1.04 -0.25 26.35
C LEU A 210 1.45 0.40 25.03
N ALA A 211 2.61 0.07 24.49
CA ALA A 211 3.16 0.71 23.31
C ALA A 211 3.54 -0.33 22.23
N CYS A 212 3.56 0.10 20.97
CA CYS A 212 4.16 -0.69 19.91
C CYS A 212 5.64 -0.97 20.24
N ASN A 213 6.10 -2.17 19.90
CA ASN A 213 7.42 -2.72 20.20
C ASN A 213 7.64 -3.11 21.67
N ASP A 214 6.65 -3.04 22.56
CA ASP A 214 6.70 -3.78 23.81
C ASP A 214 6.73 -5.28 23.57
N ILE A 215 7.44 -6.02 24.39
CA ILE A 215 7.44 -7.49 24.34
C ILE A 215 6.73 -8.01 25.58
N ILE A 216 5.55 -8.59 25.40
CA ILE A 216 4.78 -9.21 26.49
C ILE A 216 5.48 -10.50 26.90
N THR A 217 5.87 -10.60 28.16
CA THR A 217 6.57 -11.77 28.74
C THR A 217 5.72 -12.53 29.74
N SER A 218 4.75 -11.90 30.40
CA SER A 218 3.78 -12.57 31.26
C SER A 218 2.45 -11.84 31.38
N ILE A 219 1.39 -12.56 31.74
CA ILE A 219 0.07 -12.03 32.06
C ILE A 219 -0.41 -12.70 33.35
N ASN A 220 -0.70 -11.91 34.39
CA ASN A 220 -1.10 -12.40 35.73
C ASN A 220 -0.16 -13.49 36.27
N GLY A 221 1.15 -13.33 36.09
CA GLY A 221 2.17 -14.29 36.49
C GLY A 221 2.33 -15.52 35.58
N THR A 222 1.44 -15.71 34.62
CA THR A 222 1.58 -16.78 33.60
C THR A 222 2.58 -16.33 32.53
N GLN A 223 3.63 -17.08 32.30
CA GLN A 223 4.61 -16.78 31.25
C GLN A 223 4.00 -16.88 29.87
N ILE A 224 4.37 -15.94 29.01
CA ILE A 224 4.01 -15.88 27.59
C ILE A 224 5.31 -15.94 26.78
N LEU A 225 5.60 -17.08 26.21
CA LEU A 225 6.83 -17.31 25.44
C LEU A 225 6.63 -17.17 23.93
N THR A 226 5.38 -17.37 23.46
CA THR A 226 5.01 -17.42 22.04
C THR A 226 3.62 -16.80 21.81
N LEU A 227 3.33 -16.43 20.56
CA LEU A 227 1.99 -15.99 20.13
C LEU A 227 0.92 -17.05 20.45
N LYS A 228 1.22 -18.34 20.31
CA LYS A 228 0.28 -19.42 20.63
C LYS A 228 -0.14 -19.39 22.10
N GLU A 229 0.79 -19.18 23.02
CA GLU A 229 0.48 -19.09 24.45
C GLU A 229 -0.34 -17.83 24.77
N PHE A 230 0.00 -16.70 24.16
CA PHE A 230 -0.80 -15.48 24.27
C PHE A 230 -2.24 -15.71 23.79
N LEU A 231 -2.44 -16.32 22.61
CA LEU A 231 -3.77 -16.60 22.07
C LEU A 231 -4.54 -17.60 22.93
N ASN A 232 -3.87 -18.60 23.52
CA ASN A 232 -4.49 -19.52 24.48
C ASN A 232 -4.94 -18.79 25.74
N TYR A 233 -4.10 -17.89 26.29
CA TYR A 233 -4.46 -17.10 27.47
C TYR A 233 -5.65 -16.18 27.15
N LYS A 234 -5.61 -15.48 26.01
CA LYS A 234 -6.68 -14.63 25.50
C LYS A 234 -8.01 -15.40 25.39
N LYS A 235 -7.99 -16.64 24.86
CA LYS A 235 -9.19 -17.49 24.68
C LYS A 235 -9.88 -17.83 26.01
N LEU A 236 -9.13 -17.92 27.09
CA LEU A 236 -9.65 -18.24 28.43
C LEU A 236 -10.15 -17.00 29.17
N SER A 237 -9.80 -15.80 28.71
CA SER A 237 -10.14 -14.53 29.35
C SER A 237 -11.58 -14.11 29.02
N LYS A 238 -12.23 -13.48 30.00
CA LYS A 238 -13.59 -12.94 29.89
C LYS A 238 -13.55 -11.41 29.92
N ILE A 239 -14.51 -10.78 29.27
CA ILE A 239 -14.67 -9.31 29.33
C ILE A 239 -14.78 -8.87 30.79
N GLY A 240 -13.97 -7.89 31.19
CA GLY A 240 -13.85 -7.41 32.55
C GLY A 240 -12.73 -8.01 33.36
N ASP A 241 -12.05 -9.07 32.87
CA ASP A 241 -10.88 -9.63 33.56
C ASP A 241 -9.76 -8.61 33.66
N LYS A 242 -9.12 -8.56 34.82
CA LYS A 242 -7.95 -7.70 35.02
C LYS A 242 -6.70 -8.45 34.58
N TRP A 243 -5.94 -7.83 33.70
CA TRP A 243 -4.65 -8.31 33.26
C TRP A 243 -3.52 -7.48 33.86
N ASP A 244 -2.66 -8.09 34.65
CA ASP A 244 -1.37 -7.53 35.07
C ASP A 244 -0.33 -8.07 34.07
N VAL A 245 0.08 -7.19 33.14
CA VAL A 245 0.92 -7.54 32.02
C VAL A 245 2.34 -7.08 32.27
N THR A 246 3.28 -8.01 32.25
CA THR A 246 4.70 -7.68 32.26
C THR A 246 5.21 -7.58 30.84
N VAL A 247 5.86 -6.44 30.53
CA VAL A 247 6.46 -6.19 29.23
C VAL A 247 7.93 -5.79 29.36
N ILE A 248 8.72 -6.08 28.33
CA ILE A 248 10.03 -5.47 28.13
C ILE A 248 9.91 -4.33 27.15
N ARG A 249 10.34 -3.14 27.56
CA ARG A 249 10.42 -1.93 26.74
C ARG A 249 11.80 -1.31 26.87
N ASP A 250 12.53 -1.17 25.76
CA ASP A 250 13.90 -0.64 25.72
C ASP A 250 14.83 -1.35 26.73
N GLY A 251 14.69 -2.68 26.81
CA GLY A 251 15.49 -3.54 27.72
C GLY A 251 15.04 -3.48 29.19
N ASN A 252 14.02 -2.70 29.56
CA ASN A 252 13.55 -2.56 30.91
C ASN A 252 12.20 -3.25 31.10
N GLU A 253 12.03 -3.95 32.22
CA GLU A 253 10.77 -4.54 32.62
C GLU A 253 9.79 -3.47 33.13
N LYS A 254 8.52 -3.56 32.69
CA LYS A 254 7.41 -2.73 33.14
C LYS A 254 6.18 -3.57 33.42
N HIS A 255 5.43 -3.18 34.43
CA HIS A 255 4.15 -3.79 34.82
C HIS A 255 3.01 -2.84 34.46
N LEU A 256 2.08 -3.32 33.67
CA LEU A 256 0.96 -2.56 33.16
C LEU A 256 -0.35 -3.27 33.53
N LYS A 257 -1.34 -2.50 33.99
CA LYS A 257 -2.64 -3.04 34.35
C LYS A 257 -3.67 -2.62 33.33
N LEU A 258 -4.33 -3.57 32.70
CA LEU A 258 -5.39 -3.33 31.76
C LEU A 258 -6.60 -4.23 32.05
N ILE A 259 -7.72 -3.90 31.46
CA ILE A 259 -8.95 -4.68 31.55
C ILE A 259 -9.17 -5.37 30.21
N TYR A 260 -9.42 -6.69 30.23
CA TYR A 260 -9.74 -7.42 29.00
C TYR A 260 -11.12 -6.96 28.48
N GLY A 261 -11.13 -6.27 27.35
CA GLY A 261 -12.29 -5.64 26.74
C GLY A 261 -11.81 -4.60 25.72
N LEU A 262 -12.71 -3.80 25.24
CA LEU A 262 -12.42 -2.63 24.37
C LEU A 262 -12.41 -1.36 25.20
#